data_c9d4a8d908d6e4428b62b4d22887efae
#
_entry.id   c9d4a8d908d6e4428b62b4d22887efae
#
_cell.length_a   1.000
_cell.length_b   1.000
_cell.length_c   1.000
_cell.angle_alpha   90.00
_cell.angle_beta   90.00
_cell.angle_gamma   90.00
#
_symmetry.space_group_name_H-M   'P 1'
#
loop_
_entity.id
_entity.type
_entity.pdbx_description
1 polymer ?
#
loop_
_entity_poly.entity_id
_entity_poly.type
_entity_poly.pdbx_seq_one_letter_code
_entity_poly.pdbx_strand_id
1 'polypeptide(L)'
;MEEKNNFVYGVAYGKLYLAGEYAILEDYASALITSVPKKITVFVEESDKTTIFDTINKTSVGLFEENSNFTLVQQFIQFLTKYTNSDKTFALTIFNELHSDDKKYGLGSSGAVLVAIARAILSFENIKYTDLTIFKLVALFNIKHNLSGSMGDVAASINDGITFYQKFNAKFVNEMIRQDKSVKEIINTNWDGLLIEKIQPKADLSILARWTGEAVDTKEHVKLWKQHKDNYKEEFKVFVETSNYLVKTLKD
;
A
#
# COMPACT_ATOMS: atom_id res chain seq x y z
N MET A 1 -23.44 -20.18 26.47
CA MET A 1 -22.72 -18.89 26.38
C MET A 1 -22.08 -18.86 25.02
N GLU A 2 -22.60 -18.07 24.09
CA GLU A 2 -21.93 -17.83 22.81
C GLU A 2 -20.64 -17.07 23.11
N GLU A 3 -19.50 -17.65 22.84
CA GLU A 3 -18.23 -16.94 22.80
C GLU A 3 -18.38 -15.84 21.74
N LYS A 4 -18.53 -14.60 22.17
CA LYS A 4 -18.35 -13.46 21.28
C LYS A 4 -16.90 -13.50 20.80
N ASN A 5 -16.70 -14.00 19.60
CA ASN A 5 -15.43 -13.84 18.91
C ASN A 5 -15.14 -12.34 18.79
N ASN A 6 -14.34 -11.81 19.70
CA ASN A 6 -13.98 -10.39 19.78
C ASN A 6 -12.78 -10.11 18.88
N PHE A 7 -12.90 -10.44 17.58
CA PHE A 7 -11.89 -10.06 16.62
C PHE A 7 -12.35 -8.87 15.77
N VAL A 8 -11.41 -8.07 15.37
CA VAL A 8 -11.57 -7.04 14.34
C VAL A 8 -10.81 -7.45 13.09
N TYR A 9 -11.13 -6.86 11.96
CA TYR A 9 -10.41 -7.18 10.72
C TYR A 9 -10.16 -5.94 9.85
N GLY A 10 -9.14 -6.03 9.01
CA GLY A 10 -8.84 -5.08 7.94
C GLY A 10 -8.74 -5.81 6.61
N VAL A 11 -9.22 -5.18 5.55
CA VAL A 11 -9.21 -5.72 4.19
C VAL A 11 -8.49 -4.76 3.25
N ALA A 12 -7.73 -5.30 2.33
CA ALA A 12 -7.13 -4.55 1.23
C ALA A 12 -7.13 -5.39 -0.05
N TYR A 13 -7.38 -4.74 -1.18
CA TYR A 13 -7.47 -5.40 -2.47
C TYR A 13 -6.12 -5.42 -3.20
N GLY A 14 -5.92 -6.43 -4.05
CA GLY A 14 -4.87 -6.39 -5.06
C GLY A 14 -5.18 -5.34 -6.13
N LYS A 15 -4.20 -5.04 -7.00
CA LYS A 15 -4.31 -3.96 -7.98
C LYS A 15 -3.77 -4.35 -9.36
N LEU A 16 -4.28 -3.64 -10.39
CA LEU A 16 -3.72 -3.59 -11.74
C LEU A 16 -3.68 -2.14 -12.21
N TYR A 17 -2.57 -1.71 -12.81
CA TYR A 17 -2.50 -0.43 -13.49
C TYR A 17 -3.33 -0.50 -14.78
N LEU A 18 -4.11 0.54 -15.05
CA LEU A 18 -4.81 0.77 -16.31
C LEU A 18 -4.03 1.75 -17.19
N ALA A 19 -3.44 2.78 -16.56
CA ALA A 19 -2.61 3.78 -17.23
C ALA A 19 -1.70 4.48 -16.22
N GLY A 20 -0.58 5.03 -16.72
CA GLY A 20 0.35 5.85 -15.91
C GLY A 20 1.53 5.10 -15.31
N GLU A 21 1.75 3.82 -15.66
CA GLU A 21 2.93 3.07 -15.21
C GLU A 21 4.23 3.79 -15.58
N TYR A 22 5.24 3.62 -14.75
CA TYR A 22 6.54 4.29 -14.79
C TYR A 22 6.47 5.81 -14.62
N ALA A 23 5.57 6.53 -15.34
CA ALA A 23 5.38 7.96 -15.15
C ALA A 23 5.04 8.31 -13.69
N ILE A 24 4.24 7.48 -13.03
CA ILE A 24 3.84 7.62 -11.62
C ILE A 24 5.00 7.56 -10.62
N LEU A 25 6.20 7.22 -11.03
CA LEU A 25 7.39 7.30 -10.20
C LEU A 25 7.83 8.75 -9.95
N GLU A 26 7.44 9.68 -10.81
CA GLU A 26 7.71 11.11 -10.66
C GLU A 26 6.69 11.79 -9.76
N ASP A 27 7.13 12.82 -9.03
CA ASP A 27 6.23 13.63 -8.20
C ASP A 27 5.21 14.36 -9.09
N TYR A 28 3.97 14.49 -8.63
CA TYR A 28 2.81 15.05 -9.34
C TYR A 28 2.34 14.25 -10.57
N ALA A 29 2.98 13.15 -10.90
CA ALA A 29 2.49 12.25 -11.93
C ALA A 29 1.23 11.51 -11.49
N SER A 30 0.42 11.09 -12.47
CA SER A 30 -0.89 10.49 -12.23
C SER A 30 -0.99 9.08 -12.81
N ALA A 31 -1.86 8.26 -12.23
CA ALA A 31 -2.18 6.93 -12.74
C ALA A 31 -3.67 6.61 -12.53
N LEU A 32 -4.21 5.76 -13.40
CA LEU A 32 -5.45 5.04 -13.18
C LEU A 32 -5.13 3.59 -12.82
N ILE A 33 -5.68 3.13 -11.71
CA ILE A 33 -5.37 1.82 -11.15
C ILE A 33 -6.70 1.19 -10.73
N THR A 34 -6.91 -0.08 -11.06
CA THR A 34 -8.10 -0.81 -10.61
C THR A 34 -7.77 -1.78 -9.51
N SER A 35 -8.66 -1.94 -8.54
CA SER A 35 -8.64 -3.09 -7.65
C SER A 35 -8.99 -4.36 -8.43
N VAL A 36 -8.56 -5.51 -7.91
CA VAL A 36 -8.96 -6.83 -8.39
C VAL A 36 -9.76 -7.57 -7.31
N PRO A 37 -10.63 -8.53 -7.66
CA PRO A 37 -11.48 -9.22 -6.68
C PRO A 37 -10.72 -10.22 -5.78
N LYS A 38 -9.39 -10.08 -5.68
CA LYS A 38 -8.53 -10.81 -4.75
C LYS A 38 -8.01 -9.85 -3.69
N LYS A 39 -7.97 -10.29 -2.44
CA LYS A 39 -7.71 -9.42 -1.29
C LYS A 39 -6.78 -10.06 -0.28
N ILE A 40 -6.28 -9.24 0.63
CA ILE A 40 -5.68 -9.64 1.90
C ILE A 40 -6.65 -9.26 3.01
N THR A 41 -6.94 -10.21 3.88
CA THR A 41 -7.71 -9.97 5.10
C THR A 41 -6.82 -10.25 6.29
N VAL A 42 -6.75 -9.30 7.21
CA VAL A 42 -5.99 -9.41 8.46
C VAL A 42 -6.98 -9.39 9.61
N PHE A 43 -6.97 -10.43 10.43
CA PHE A 43 -7.72 -10.51 11.67
C PHE A 43 -6.81 -10.17 12.84
N VAL A 44 -7.35 -9.45 13.82
CA VAL A 44 -6.67 -9.10 15.07
C VAL A 44 -7.59 -9.40 16.22
N GLU A 45 -7.09 -10.14 17.21
CA GLU A 45 -7.76 -10.45 18.47
C GLU A 45 -6.81 -10.21 19.64
N GLU A 46 -7.36 -9.93 20.83
CA GLU A 46 -6.57 -9.73 22.03
C GLU A 46 -5.83 -11.01 22.42
N SER A 47 -4.56 -10.86 22.86
CA SER A 47 -3.70 -11.99 23.23
C SER A 47 -2.67 -11.56 24.26
N ASP A 48 -2.15 -12.50 25.05
CA ASP A 48 -1.11 -12.25 26.08
C ASP A 48 0.22 -11.74 25.49
N LYS A 49 0.48 -12.01 24.21
CA LYS A 49 1.67 -11.55 23.48
C LYS A 49 1.36 -11.26 22.01
N THR A 50 2.08 -10.33 21.42
CA THR A 50 1.90 -10.03 19.99
C THR A 50 2.57 -11.10 19.13
N THR A 51 1.72 -11.79 18.34
CA THR A 51 2.12 -12.83 17.39
C THR A 51 1.53 -12.55 16.01
N ILE A 52 2.19 -13.04 14.97
CA ILE A 52 1.79 -12.90 13.57
C ILE A 52 1.74 -14.30 12.96
N PHE A 53 0.59 -14.67 12.41
CA PHE A 53 0.40 -15.93 11.70
C PHE A 53 0.09 -15.68 10.22
N ASP A 54 0.86 -16.28 9.33
CA ASP A 54 0.61 -16.29 7.89
C ASP A 54 0.01 -17.62 7.46
N THR A 55 -1.19 -17.57 6.93
CA THR A 55 -1.93 -18.79 6.53
C THR A 55 -1.36 -19.48 5.30
N ILE A 56 -0.63 -18.78 4.42
CA ILE A 56 0.01 -19.39 3.24
C ILE A 56 1.19 -20.25 3.69
N ASN A 57 2.12 -19.66 4.42
CA ASN A 57 3.32 -20.36 4.87
C ASN A 57 3.07 -21.20 6.12
N LYS A 58 1.86 -21.11 6.71
CA LYS A 58 1.48 -21.80 7.96
C LYS A 58 2.51 -21.57 9.09
N THR A 59 3.03 -20.35 9.14
CA THR A 59 4.12 -19.96 10.05
C THR A 59 3.63 -18.90 11.03
N SER A 60 3.95 -19.07 12.30
CA SER A 60 3.73 -18.09 13.36
C SER A 60 5.05 -17.53 13.83
N VAL A 61 5.11 -16.23 14.09
CA VAL A 61 6.30 -15.53 14.57
C VAL A 61 5.91 -14.49 15.63
N GLY A 62 6.76 -14.30 16.64
CA GLY A 62 6.62 -13.20 17.59
C GLY A 62 6.99 -11.85 16.97
N LEU A 63 6.46 -10.75 17.51
CA LEU A 63 6.72 -9.40 16.98
C LEU A 63 8.21 -9.04 16.92
N PHE A 64 9.02 -9.55 17.86
CA PHE A 64 10.45 -9.26 17.97
C PHE A 64 11.34 -10.47 17.66
N GLU A 65 10.76 -11.55 17.19
CA GLU A 65 11.47 -12.74 16.76
C GLU A 65 12.10 -12.52 15.38
N GLU A 66 13.38 -12.87 15.22
CA GLU A 66 14.07 -12.71 13.94
C GLU A 66 13.52 -13.69 12.90
N ASN A 67 12.90 -13.15 11.86
CA ASN A 67 12.42 -13.91 10.70
C ASN A 67 12.39 -13.03 9.46
N SER A 68 13.25 -13.32 8.49
CA SER A 68 13.41 -12.49 7.27
C SER A 68 12.12 -12.34 6.46
N ASN A 69 11.25 -13.35 6.47
CA ASN A 69 9.98 -13.32 5.72
C ASN A 69 8.94 -12.38 6.36
N PHE A 70 9.07 -12.08 7.66
CA PHE A 70 8.14 -11.24 8.41
C PHE A 70 8.68 -9.85 8.74
N THR A 71 9.95 -9.55 8.41
CA THR A 71 10.60 -8.27 8.76
C THR A 71 9.76 -7.05 8.39
N LEU A 72 9.21 -6.99 7.19
CA LEU A 72 8.39 -5.86 6.74
C LEU A 72 7.13 -5.69 7.62
N VAL A 73 6.44 -6.79 7.89
CA VAL A 73 5.21 -6.81 8.69
C VAL A 73 5.50 -6.44 10.14
N GLN A 74 6.54 -7.03 10.73
CA GLN A 74 6.98 -6.75 12.10
C GLN A 74 7.35 -5.27 12.29
N GLN A 75 8.15 -4.71 11.40
CA GLN A 75 8.54 -3.30 11.44
C GLN A 75 7.33 -2.37 11.28
N PHE A 76 6.38 -2.72 10.43
CA PHE A 76 5.17 -1.92 10.26
C PHE A 76 4.25 -1.98 11.47
N ILE A 77 4.08 -3.15 12.10
CA ILE A 77 3.32 -3.29 13.35
C ILE A 77 3.98 -2.43 14.44
N GLN A 78 5.31 -2.50 14.61
CA GLN A 78 6.03 -1.67 15.58
C GLN A 78 5.86 -0.17 15.30
N PHE A 79 5.85 0.23 14.02
CA PHE A 79 5.57 1.62 13.62
C PHE A 79 4.15 2.04 14.03
N LEU A 80 3.14 1.20 13.80
CA LEU A 80 1.76 1.46 14.19
C LEU A 80 1.58 1.48 15.72
N THR A 81 2.19 0.56 16.46
CA THR A 81 2.15 0.53 17.92
C THR A 81 2.71 1.84 18.51
N LYS A 82 3.81 2.36 17.95
CA LYS A 82 4.35 3.68 18.33
C LYS A 82 3.38 4.83 17.97
N TYR A 83 2.74 4.74 16.82
CA TYR A 83 1.76 5.76 16.40
C TYR A 83 0.51 5.78 17.28
N THR A 84 -0.01 4.61 17.65
CA THR A 84 -1.19 4.47 18.52
C THR A 84 -0.87 4.75 19.98
N ASN A 85 0.40 4.69 20.36
CA ASN A 85 0.88 4.77 21.75
C ASN A 85 0.16 3.78 22.66
N SER A 86 0.03 2.53 22.18
CA SER A 86 -0.69 1.45 22.87
C SER A 86 0.27 0.35 23.30
N ASP A 87 0.02 -0.18 24.50
CA ASP A 87 0.76 -1.33 25.06
C ASP A 87 -0.02 -2.64 24.92
N LYS A 88 -1.16 -2.63 24.20
CA LYS A 88 -1.96 -3.82 23.97
C LYS A 88 -1.21 -4.84 23.16
N THR A 89 -1.38 -6.09 23.51
CA THR A 89 -0.86 -7.24 22.78
C THR A 89 -1.99 -7.98 22.07
N PHE A 90 -1.68 -8.56 20.91
CA PHE A 90 -2.67 -9.20 20.05
C PHE A 90 -2.10 -10.34 19.21
N ALA A 91 -2.95 -11.27 18.83
CA ALA A 91 -2.68 -12.24 17.78
C ALA A 91 -3.19 -11.69 16.44
N LEU A 92 -2.32 -11.68 15.42
CA LEU A 92 -2.63 -11.19 14.08
C LEU A 92 -2.53 -12.34 13.09
N THR A 93 -3.61 -12.59 12.33
CA THR A 93 -3.67 -13.63 11.30
C THR A 93 -3.86 -13.01 9.92
N ILE A 94 -2.98 -13.37 8.97
CA ILE A 94 -2.98 -12.87 7.59
C ILE A 94 -3.53 -13.94 6.65
N PHE A 95 -4.66 -13.64 5.99
CA PHE A 95 -5.20 -14.40 4.87
C PHE A 95 -4.89 -13.66 3.58
N ASN A 96 -4.15 -14.29 2.67
CA ASN A 96 -3.64 -13.64 1.47
C ASN A 96 -4.09 -14.40 0.21
N GLU A 97 -5.08 -13.85 -0.50
CA GLU A 97 -5.57 -14.39 -1.78
C GLU A 97 -4.72 -13.94 -2.98
N LEU A 98 -3.72 -13.06 -2.78
CA LEU A 98 -2.86 -12.52 -3.84
C LEU A 98 -1.67 -13.44 -4.18
N HIS A 99 -1.62 -14.59 -3.53
CA HIS A 99 -0.67 -15.67 -3.80
C HIS A 99 -1.47 -16.96 -4.05
N SER A 100 -0.91 -17.89 -4.83
CA SER A 100 -1.34 -19.28 -4.85
C SER A 100 -0.10 -20.16 -4.81
N ASP A 101 -0.12 -21.19 -3.99
CA ASP A 101 0.90 -22.24 -3.91
C ASP A 101 2.28 -21.66 -4.06
N ASP A 102 3.13 -21.25 -3.73
CA ASP A 102 4.47 -20.69 -3.91
C ASP A 102 4.63 -19.57 -4.97
N LYS A 103 3.55 -19.13 -5.64
CA LYS A 103 3.62 -18.10 -6.69
C LYS A 103 2.91 -16.81 -6.34
N LYS A 104 3.62 -15.68 -6.47
CA LYS A 104 3.04 -14.34 -6.40
C LYS A 104 2.37 -13.99 -7.73
N TYR A 105 1.14 -13.49 -7.68
CA TYR A 105 0.45 -13.01 -8.90
C TYR A 105 0.97 -11.67 -9.44
N GLY A 106 1.77 -10.92 -8.69
CA GLY A 106 2.20 -9.58 -9.08
C GLY A 106 1.14 -8.48 -8.88
N LEU A 107 0.16 -8.75 -8.04
CA LEU A 107 -1.01 -7.88 -7.80
C LEU A 107 -0.81 -6.87 -6.65
N GLY A 108 0.42 -6.54 -6.27
CA GLY A 108 0.70 -5.51 -5.26
C GLY A 108 0.52 -6.00 -3.82
N SER A 109 0.79 -7.27 -3.52
CA SER A 109 0.58 -7.86 -2.18
C SER A 109 1.33 -7.14 -1.06
N SER A 110 2.50 -6.56 -1.32
CA SER A 110 3.29 -5.83 -0.29
C SER A 110 2.58 -4.57 0.19
N GLY A 111 1.99 -3.77 -0.70
CA GLY A 111 1.18 -2.62 -0.32
C GLY A 111 -0.13 -3.03 0.35
N ALA A 112 -0.82 -4.03 -0.22
CA ALA A 112 -2.10 -4.51 0.29
C ALA A 112 -2.00 -5.07 1.72
N VAL A 113 -0.93 -5.82 2.07
CA VAL A 113 -0.77 -6.35 3.43
C VAL A 113 -0.61 -5.22 4.45
N LEU A 114 0.15 -4.18 4.14
CA LEU A 114 0.32 -3.03 5.04
C LEU A 114 -1.00 -2.27 5.24
N VAL A 115 -1.78 -2.07 4.17
CA VAL A 115 -3.11 -1.45 4.24
C VAL A 115 -4.05 -2.27 5.13
N ALA A 116 -4.12 -3.59 4.95
CA ALA A 116 -4.97 -4.47 5.73
C ALA A 116 -4.56 -4.48 7.22
N ILE A 117 -3.26 -4.53 7.53
CA ILE A 117 -2.72 -4.46 8.89
C ILE A 117 -3.07 -3.11 9.54
N ALA A 118 -2.88 -1.99 8.84
CA ALA A 118 -3.20 -0.67 9.39
C ALA A 118 -4.68 -0.56 9.75
N ARG A 119 -5.58 -1.01 8.87
CA ARG A 119 -7.02 -1.03 9.14
C ARG A 119 -7.37 -1.90 10.34
N ALA A 120 -6.81 -3.11 10.42
CA ALA A 120 -7.09 -4.04 11.52
C ALA A 120 -6.60 -3.50 12.88
N ILE A 121 -5.34 -3.01 12.94
CA ILE A 121 -4.77 -2.48 14.18
C ILE A 121 -5.49 -1.20 14.64
N LEU A 122 -5.76 -0.24 13.76
CA LEU A 122 -6.47 0.97 14.14
C LEU A 122 -7.90 0.67 14.61
N SER A 123 -8.57 -0.31 14.00
CA SER A 123 -9.87 -0.79 14.47
C SER A 123 -9.78 -1.47 15.84
N PHE A 124 -8.76 -2.28 16.09
CA PHE A 124 -8.49 -2.92 17.38
C PHE A 124 -8.23 -1.90 18.48
N GLU A 125 -7.53 -0.82 18.16
CA GLU A 125 -7.25 0.29 19.07
C GLU A 125 -8.44 1.27 19.21
N ASN A 126 -9.56 1.04 18.52
CA ASN A 126 -10.71 1.93 18.46
C ASN A 126 -10.37 3.36 17.98
N ILE A 127 -9.34 3.48 17.13
CA ILE A 127 -8.93 4.74 16.53
C ILE A 127 -9.71 4.97 15.23
N LYS A 128 -10.42 6.10 15.14
CA LYS A 128 -11.09 6.52 13.91
C LYS A 128 -10.07 6.91 12.85
N TYR A 129 -10.25 6.44 11.64
CA TYR A 129 -9.39 6.73 10.49
C TYR A 129 -10.19 6.92 9.20
N THR A 130 -9.57 7.54 8.23
CA THR A 130 -10.05 7.60 6.84
C THR A 130 -9.12 6.78 5.96
N ASP A 131 -9.53 6.48 4.74
CA ASP A 131 -8.66 5.81 3.76
C ASP A 131 -7.40 6.63 3.49
N LEU A 132 -7.50 7.96 3.46
CA LEU A 132 -6.37 8.87 3.35
C LEU A 132 -5.39 8.75 4.54
N THR A 133 -5.90 8.54 5.76
CA THR A 133 -5.07 8.26 6.94
C THR A 133 -4.27 6.98 6.75
N ILE A 134 -4.93 5.91 6.31
CA ILE A 134 -4.28 4.61 6.02
C ILE A 134 -3.20 4.77 4.95
N PHE A 135 -3.52 5.44 3.83
CA PHE A 135 -2.54 5.72 2.78
C PHE A 135 -1.31 6.42 3.33
N LYS A 136 -1.50 7.53 4.07
CA LYS A 136 -0.39 8.33 4.60
C LYS A 136 0.46 7.57 5.61
N LEU A 137 -0.13 6.74 6.46
CA LEU A 137 0.61 5.87 7.40
C LEU A 137 1.52 4.89 6.65
N VAL A 138 0.98 4.18 5.66
CA VAL A 138 1.75 3.22 4.86
C VAL A 138 2.82 3.93 4.03
N ALA A 139 2.49 5.04 3.38
CA ALA A 139 3.44 5.80 2.58
C ALA A 139 4.57 6.39 3.44
N LEU A 140 4.25 6.95 4.61
CA LEU A 140 5.25 7.48 5.55
C LEU A 140 6.18 6.38 6.08
N PHE A 141 5.64 5.20 6.41
CA PHE A 141 6.44 4.04 6.78
C PHE A 141 7.41 3.66 5.66
N ASN A 142 6.93 3.55 4.42
CA ASN A 142 7.75 3.21 3.27
C ASN A 142 8.88 4.23 3.05
N ILE A 143 8.59 5.53 3.18
CA ILE A 143 9.60 6.60 3.06
C ILE A 143 10.66 6.46 4.17
N LYS A 144 10.25 6.30 5.43
CA LYS A 144 11.17 6.17 6.57
C LYS A 144 12.08 4.94 6.48
N HIS A 145 11.61 3.88 5.85
CA HIS A 145 12.36 2.63 5.65
C HIS A 145 13.05 2.54 4.27
N ASN A 146 13.09 3.64 3.50
CA ASN A 146 13.69 3.71 2.17
C ASN A 146 13.15 2.63 1.20
N LEU A 147 11.88 2.26 1.36
CA LEU A 147 11.22 1.33 0.46
C LEU A 147 10.82 2.09 -0.82
N SER A 148 11.35 1.65 -1.95
CA SER A 148 11.10 2.30 -3.24
C SER A 148 9.68 2.00 -3.75
N GLY A 149 9.08 2.97 -4.44
CA GLY A 149 7.78 2.79 -5.12
C GLY A 149 7.04 4.09 -5.36
N SER A 150 6.01 4.01 -6.18
CA SER A 150 5.12 5.13 -6.48
C SER A 150 4.03 5.33 -5.42
N MET A 151 3.79 4.33 -4.56
CA MET A 151 2.63 4.20 -3.66
C MET A 151 1.29 4.04 -4.39
N GLY A 152 1.30 3.79 -5.70
CA GLY A 152 0.06 3.56 -6.46
C GLY A 152 -0.64 2.26 -6.08
N ASP A 153 0.12 1.23 -5.71
CA ASP A 153 -0.42 -0.02 -5.14
C ASP A 153 -1.16 0.23 -3.82
N VAL A 154 -0.60 1.06 -2.94
CA VAL A 154 -1.24 1.47 -1.68
C VAL A 154 -2.50 2.28 -1.96
N ALA A 155 -2.44 3.26 -2.89
CA ALA A 155 -3.57 4.10 -3.26
C ALA A 155 -4.74 3.29 -3.85
N ALA A 156 -4.44 2.23 -4.62
CA ALA A 156 -5.47 1.33 -5.14
C ALA A 156 -6.01 0.37 -4.07
N SER A 157 -5.15 -0.11 -3.15
CA SER A 157 -5.54 -1.10 -2.13
C SER A 157 -6.46 -0.54 -1.04
N ILE A 158 -6.51 0.79 -0.87
CA ILE A 158 -7.47 1.44 0.04
C ILE A 158 -8.86 1.57 -0.56
N ASN A 159 -9.03 1.44 -1.87
CA ASN A 159 -10.30 1.57 -2.57
C ASN A 159 -10.76 0.22 -3.15
N ASP A 160 -12.06 0.14 -3.41
CA ASP A 160 -12.66 -0.89 -4.25
C ASP A 160 -13.06 -0.23 -5.59
N GLY A 161 -12.61 -0.78 -6.73
CA GLY A 161 -12.86 -0.26 -8.08
C GLY A 161 -11.70 0.56 -8.66
N ILE A 162 -12.02 1.52 -9.53
CA ILE A 162 -11.01 2.34 -10.22
C ILE A 162 -10.61 3.52 -9.34
N THR A 163 -9.32 3.72 -9.20
CA THR A 163 -8.71 4.81 -8.43
C THR A 163 -7.87 5.69 -9.36
N PHE A 164 -8.17 6.98 -9.38
CA PHE A 164 -7.23 7.98 -9.86
C PHE A 164 -6.29 8.34 -8.71
N TYR A 165 -5.00 8.25 -8.96
CA TYR A 165 -3.97 8.59 -8.00
C TYR A 165 -2.98 9.58 -8.62
N GLN A 166 -2.76 10.72 -7.96
CA GLN A 166 -1.66 11.64 -8.24
C GLN A 166 -0.66 11.58 -7.10
N LYS A 167 0.59 11.33 -7.44
CA LYS A 167 1.67 11.20 -6.48
C LYS A 167 2.01 12.55 -5.84
N PHE A 168 2.20 12.51 -4.54
CA PHE A 168 2.61 13.66 -3.74
C PHE A 168 4.08 14.04 -3.99
N ASN A 169 4.43 15.27 -3.61
CA ASN A 169 5.80 15.76 -3.56
C ASN A 169 6.57 15.03 -2.44
N ALA A 170 7.44 14.09 -2.82
CA ALA A 170 8.22 13.31 -1.86
C ALA A 170 9.22 14.18 -1.07
N LYS A 171 9.74 15.26 -1.66
CA LYS A 171 10.65 16.18 -0.97
C LYS A 171 9.94 16.91 0.16
N PHE A 172 8.68 17.31 -0.04
CA PHE A 172 7.85 17.94 0.99
C PHE A 172 7.68 17.05 2.22
N VAL A 173 7.37 15.76 2.02
CA VAL A 173 7.22 14.80 3.13
C VAL A 173 8.56 14.51 3.81
N ASN A 174 9.64 14.35 3.04
CA ASN A 174 10.99 14.16 3.58
C ASN A 174 11.45 15.36 4.41
N GLU A 175 11.08 16.60 4.04
CA GLU A 175 11.41 17.78 4.81
C GLU A 175 10.72 17.76 6.19
N MET A 176 9.46 17.36 6.26
CA MET A 176 8.77 17.21 7.55
C MET A 176 9.44 16.14 8.44
N ILE A 177 9.96 15.05 7.83
CA ILE A 177 10.71 14.01 8.56
C ILE A 177 12.03 14.59 9.10
N ARG A 178 12.76 15.38 8.30
CA ARG A 178 14.02 16.03 8.72
C ARG A 178 13.83 17.06 9.82
N GLN A 179 12.67 17.71 9.86
CA GLN A 179 12.26 18.64 10.92
C GLN A 179 11.78 17.90 12.19
N ASP A 180 11.96 16.57 12.25
CA ASP A 180 11.55 15.70 13.37
C ASP A 180 10.08 15.85 13.78
N LYS A 181 9.20 16.16 12.81
CA LYS A 181 7.76 16.17 13.07
C LYS A 181 7.27 14.79 13.43
N SER A 182 6.36 14.72 14.38
CA SER A 182 5.73 13.46 14.77
C SER A 182 4.94 12.84 13.62
N VAL A 183 4.77 11.52 13.64
CA VAL A 183 3.94 10.80 12.66
C VAL A 183 2.55 11.43 12.58
N LYS A 184 1.96 11.77 13.72
CA LYS A 184 0.62 12.38 13.80
C LYS A 184 0.54 13.74 13.11
N GLU A 185 1.56 14.59 13.27
CA GLU A 185 1.62 15.88 12.57
C GLU A 185 1.77 15.68 11.06
N ILE A 186 2.66 14.79 10.63
CA ILE A 186 2.89 14.53 9.20
C ILE A 186 1.64 14.00 8.49
N ILE A 187 0.94 13.03 9.07
CA ILE A 187 -0.27 12.47 8.44
C ILE A 187 -1.46 13.45 8.44
N ASN A 188 -1.54 14.36 9.41
CA ASN A 188 -2.58 15.38 9.47
C ASN A 188 -2.30 16.59 8.58
N THR A 189 -1.06 16.78 8.13
CA THR A 189 -0.71 17.82 7.16
C THR A 189 -1.25 17.46 5.77
N ASN A 190 -1.70 18.45 5.01
CA ASN A 190 -2.02 18.23 3.60
C ASN A 190 -0.72 18.02 2.81
N TRP A 191 -0.58 16.84 2.16
CA TRP A 191 0.61 16.53 1.37
C TRP A 191 0.50 17.18 0.00
N ASP A 192 1.49 18.01 -0.31
CA ASP A 192 1.54 18.74 -1.57
C ASP A 192 1.49 17.75 -2.78
N GLY A 193 0.55 17.99 -3.68
CA GLY A 193 0.32 17.18 -4.88
C GLY A 193 -0.47 15.88 -4.67
N LEU A 194 -0.71 15.43 -3.44
CA LEU A 194 -1.45 14.19 -3.19
C LEU A 194 -2.91 14.31 -3.58
N LEU A 195 -3.35 13.44 -4.49
CA LEU A 195 -4.76 13.30 -4.83
C LEU A 195 -5.10 11.80 -5.01
N ILE A 196 -6.13 11.35 -4.33
CA ILE A 196 -6.67 9.99 -4.44
C ILE A 196 -8.18 10.11 -4.59
N GLU A 197 -8.71 9.66 -5.71
CA GLU A 197 -10.15 9.74 -6.02
C GLU A 197 -10.65 8.38 -6.53
N LYS A 198 -11.79 7.96 -6.03
CA LYS A 198 -12.52 6.81 -6.58
C LYS A 198 -13.27 7.25 -7.82
N ILE A 199 -13.00 6.60 -8.94
CA ILE A 199 -13.64 6.90 -10.23
C ILE A 199 -14.82 5.97 -10.44
N GLN A 200 -15.94 6.56 -10.82
CA GLN A 200 -17.11 5.83 -11.29
C GLN A 200 -17.12 5.88 -12.82
N PRO A 201 -16.94 4.74 -13.52
CA PRO A 201 -17.01 4.71 -14.97
C PRO A 201 -18.35 5.25 -15.49
N LYS A 202 -18.32 6.01 -16.58
CA LYS A 202 -19.53 6.55 -17.23
C LYS A 202 -20.31 5.48 -18.01
N ALA A 203 -19.70 4.34 -18.26
CA ALA A 203 -20.29 3.19 -18.92
C ALA A 203 -20.00 1.91 -18.13
N ASP A 204 -20.78 0.86 -18.37
CA ASP A 204 -20.50 -0.47 -17.82
C ASP A 204 -19.19 -0.99 -18.43
N LEU A 205 -18.15 -1.09 -17.60
CA LEU A 205 -16.85 -1.58 -17.99
C LEU A 205 -16.62 -2.97 -17.36
N SER A 206 -16.24 -3.92 -18.20
CA SER A 206 -15.74 -5.21 -17.76
C SER A 206 -14.24 -5.29 -18.06
N ILE A 207 -13.44 -5.51 -17.02
CA ILE A 207 -11.99 -5.68 -17.15
C ILE A 207 -11.68 -7.16 -17.03
N LEU A 208 -11.19 -7.77 -18.12
CA LEU A 208 -10.71 -9.14 -18.12
C LEU A 208 -9.19 -9.13 -18.03
N ALA A 209 -8.66 -9.65 -16.91
CA ALA A 209 -7.23 -9.80 -16.71
C ALA A 209 -6.84 -11.28 -16.71
N ARG A 210 -5.77 -11.62 -17.46
CA ARG A 210 -5.17 -12.96 -17.48
C ARG A 210 -3.76 -12.89 -16.93
N TRP A 211 -3.47 -13.75 -15.97
CA TRP A 211 -2.12 -13.88 -15.46
C TRP A 211 -1.21 -14.62 -16.48
N THR A 212 0.01 -14.10 -16.69
CA THR A 212 0.97 -14.65 -17.66
C THR A 212 1.71 -15.91 -17.16
N GLY A 213 1.54 -16.24 -15.86
CA GLY A 213 2.21 -17.39 -15.22
C GLY A 213 3.50 -17.02 -14.49
N GLU A 214 4.02 -15.80 -14.68
CA GLU A 214 5.24 -15.31 -14.05
C GLU A 214 5.00 -13.96 -13.40
N ALA A 215 5.59 -13.76 -12.22
CA ALA A 215 5.60 -12.45 -11.56
C ALA A 215 6.84 -11.66 -11.99
N VAL A 216 6.63 -10.43 -12.41
CA VAL A 216 7.72 -9.51 -12.75
C VAL A 216 8.27 -8.88 -11.47
N ASP A 217 9.61 -8.86 -11.31
CA ASP A 217 10.25 -8.08 -10.24
C ASP A 217 10.24 -6.59 -10.58
N THR A 218 9.24 -5.89 -10.06
CA THR A 218 9.07 -4.45 -10.25
C THR A 218 10.30 -3.66 -9.78
N LYS A 219 11.04 -4.13 -8.76
CA LYS A 219 12.22 -3.42 -8.24
C LYS A 219 13.35 -3.40 -9.26
N GLU A 220 13.58 -4.52 -9.93
CA GLU A 220 14.60 -4.62 -10.99
C GLU A 220 14.27 -3.71 -12.17
N HIS A 221 13.02 -3.74 -12.63
CA HIS A 221 12.55 -2.88 -13.72
C HIS A 221 12.65 -1.39 -13.36
N VAL A 222 12.27 -1.00 -12.16
CA VAL A 222 12.41 0.39 -11.68
C VAL A 222 13.88 0.81 -11.59
N LYS A 223 14.79 -0.12 -11.22
CA LYS A 223 16.24 0.15 -11.18
C LYS A 223 16.78 0.39 -12.59
N LEU A 224 16.45 -0.48 -13.54
CA LEU A 224 16.83 -0.32 -14.95
C LEU A 224 16.29 1.00 -15.51
N TRP A 225 15.02 1.30 -15.27
CA TRP A 225 14.40 2.55 -15.66
C TRP A 225 15.15 3.78 -15.14
N LYS A 226 15.50 3.81 -13.85
CA LYS A 226 16.27 4.91 -13.26
C LYS A 226 17.65 5.07 -13.86
N GLN A 227 18.33 3.98 -14.22
CA GLN A 227 19.66 4.01 -14.86
C GLN A 227 19.61 4.62 -16.26
N HIS A 228 18.54 4.37 -17.01
CA HIS A 228 18.40 4.89 -18.38
C HIS A 228 17.82 6.32 -18.43
N LYS A 229 17.09 6.75 -17.40
CA LYS A 229 16.45 8.06 -17.33
C LYS A 229 17.42 9.22 -17.61
N ASP A 230 18.63 9.15 -17.07
CA ASP A 230 19.63 10.23 -17.23
C ASP A 230 20.16 10.36 -18.66
N ASN A 231 20.08 9.30 -19.47
CA ASN A 231 20.51 9.30 -20.87
C ASN A 231 19.45 9.84 -21.83
N TYR A 232 18.16 9.90 -21.39
CA TYR A 232 17.01 10.24 -22.23
C TYR A 232 16.11 11.29 -21.55
N LYS A 233 16.70 12.35 -21.00
CA LYS A 233 15.98 13.33 -20.14
C LYS A 233 14.81 14.01 -20.84
N GLU A 234 15.01 14.43 -22.11
CA GLU A 234 13.97 15.15 -22.86
C GLU A 234 12.83 14.20 -23.26
N GLU A 235 13.15 13.03 -23.78
CA GLU A 235 12.16 12.01 -24.15
C GLU A 235 11.39 11.54 -22.91
N PHE A 236 12.09 11.41 -21.79
CA PHE A 236 11.48 11.06 -20.51
C PHE A 236 10.49 12.13 -20.03
N LYS A 237 10.86 13.40 -20.14
CA LYS A 237 9.97 14.51 -19.78
C LYS A 237 8.71 14.50 -20.64
N VAL A 238 8.86 14.37 -21.95
CA VAL A 238 7.73 14.25 -22.89
C VAL A 238 6.86 13.06 -22.55
N PHE A 239 7.45 11.91 -22.22
CA PHE A 239 6.70 10.71 -21.79
C PHE A 239 5.86 10.98 -20.53
N VAL A 240 6.42 11.58 -19.48
CA VAL A 240 5.70 11.88 -18.24
C VAL A 240 4.56 12.88 -18.48
N GLU A 241 4.83 13.96 -19.24
CA GLU A 241 3.82 14.98 -19.56
C GLU A 241 2.67 14.37 -20.39
N THR A 242 2.99 13.57 -21.41
CA THR A 242 1.99 12.90 -22.26
C THR A 242 1.19 11.89 -21.45
N SER A 243 1.85 11.07 -20.63
CA SER A 243 1.17 10.11 -19.75
C SER A 243 0.21 10.81 -18.80
N ASN A 244 0.63 11.90 -18.15
CA ASN A 244 -0.21 12.67 -17.26
C ASN A 244 -1.43 13.27 -17.97
N TYR A 245 -1.24 13.81 -19.16
CA TYR A 245 -2.34 14.35 -19.98
C TYR A 245 -3.37 13.25 -20.30
N LEU A 246 -2.90 12.10 -20.80
CA LEU A 246 -3.78 10.98 -21.17
C LEU A 246 -4.51 10.40 -19.95
N VAL A 247 -3.82 10.22 -18.82
CA VAL A 247 -4.44 9.72 -17.58
C VAL A 247 -5.53 10.66 -17.08
N LYS A 248 -5.31 11.99 -17.12
CA LYS A 248 -6.31 12.98 -16.73
C LYS A 248 -7.50 13.00 -17.71
N THR A 249 -7.26 12.88 -19.00
CA THR A 249 -8.31 12.77 -20.02
C THR A 249 -9.16 11.51 -19.84
N LEU A 250 -8.54 10.39 -19.45
CA LEU A 250 -9.27 9.14 -19.18
C LEU A 250 -10.09 9.20 -17.88
N LYS A 251 -9.71 10.05 -16.93
CA LYS A 251 -10.44 10.27 -15.69
C LYS A 251 -11.78 10.98 -15.94
N ASP A 252 -11.81 11.99 -16.82
CA ASP A 252 -12.95 12.86 -17.14
C ASP A 252 -13.96 12.14 -18.06
#